data_7c04c6873d1dd0c9e4e03eb02c08a348
#
_entry.id   7c04c6873d1dd0c9e4e03eb02c08a348
#
_cell.length_a   1.000
_cell.length_b   1.000
_cell.length_c   1.000
_cell.angle_alpha   90.00
_cell.angle_beta   90.00
_cell.angle_gamma   90.00
#
_symmetry.space_group_name_H-M   'P 1'
#
loop_
_entity.id
_entity.type
_entity.pdbx_description
1 polymer ?
#
loop_
_entity_poly.entity_id
_entity_poly.type
_entity_poly.pdbx_seq_one_letter_code
_entity_poly.pdbx_strand_id
1 'polypeptide(L)'
;MRGKQALKNMVASLLLQVIVLLSGLILPRFILEAYGSSVNGMITSVNQFLTYLGLAEAGVGTATVVALYTPLALKQTEEVNSILSATRKFYNKSGMLFLALTLVLIGVYPFFISGQLENSLVRWMILVLAGSTLVDYFFLGKYRVLLTANQEGYVVALIQAAGTIVNMVVSIFLIYIGAGVLFVKAVATGVYMLRLVLVKIYVKRKYPVLDFYAEPNEGALKQKNAALLHQVVGIIVNNTDTTVLTICLGAKSLLEVSVYGIYMMVVNAVNQLMTSFSNGLTAGFGEVIAKNEEETLKKSYSSYEYMYFVIMFIVIACMGVLILPFVGVYTINLTDVQYVRPVLGILFTLIVFMQNVRIPGLTIICAAGHYKETRYQAILEAVINITVSLGLVWKFGMAGVLLGTVCSYGYRSFEIVFYTSRHLVKGCAKKSMFRILRNVFTVAILCTVGTYVIPQEITSFTTWFLYAIGMGLTSVFFVVVINYVVEPDEFMQLRHRVNDIIKK
;
A
#
# COMPACT_ATOMS: atom_id res chain seq x y z
N MET A 1 15.85 25.51 -10.55
CA MET A 1 15.62 24.25 -11.31
C MET A 1 15.11 23.11 -10.42
N ARG A 2 15.67 22.87 -9.22
CA ARG A 2 15.28 21.76 -8.32
C ARG A 2 13.80 21.80 -7.88
N GLY A 3 13.25 22.96 -7.52
CA GLY A 3 11.84 23.09 -7.12
C GLY A 3 10.84 22.74 -8.25
N LYS A 4 11.15 23.09 -9.50
CA LYS A 4 10.31 22.74 -10.65
C LYS A 4 10.30 21.24 -10.94
N GLN A 5 11.42 20.54 -10.72
CA GLN A 5 11.49 19.08 -10.85
C GLN A 5 10.75 18.37 -9.70
N ALA A 6 10.89 18.86 -8.46
CA ALA A 6 10.15 18.34 -7.31
C ALA A 6 8.64 18.46 -7.53
N LEU A 7 8.14 19.60 -8.02
CA LEU A 7 6.73 19.79 -8.35
C LEU A 7 6.26 18.82 -9.46
N LYS A 8 7.06 18.63 -10.53
CA LYS A 8 6.75 17.65 -11.58
C LYS A 8 6.66 16.23 -11.04
N ASN A 9 7.61 15.84 -10.19
CA ASN A 9 7.59 14.52 -9.55
C ASN A 9 6.35 14.33 -8.68
N MET A 10 5.98 15.34 -7.89
CA MET A 10 4.80 15.31 -7.04
C MET A 10 3.51 15.15 -7.86
N VAL A 11 3.31 16.01 -8.86
CA VAL A 11 2.11 15.97 -9.73
C VAL A 11 2.03 14.65 -10.50
N ALA A 12 3.13 14.17 -11.08
CA ALA A 12 3.15 12.91 -11.82
C ALA A 12 2.89 11.69 -10.90
N SER A 13 3.42 11.71 -9.67
CA SER A 13 3.17 10.66 -8.70
C SER A 13 1.72 10.64 -8.23
N LEU A 14 1.12 11.80 -7.96
CA LEU A 14 -0.29 11.91 -7.61
C LEU A 14 -1.20 11.43 -8.75
N LEU A 15 -0.91 11.84 -10.00
CA LEU A 15 -1.64 11.38 -11.17
C LEU A 15 -1.57 9.85 -11.32
N LEU A 16 -0.36 9.28 -11.21
CA LEU A 16 -0.17 7.83 -11.24
C LEU A 16 -0.98 7.15 -10.14
N GLN A 17 -0.97 7.69 -8.93
CA GLN A 17 -1.66 7.12 -7.78
C GLN A 17 -3.17 7.05 -8.00
N VAL A 18 -3.77 8.13 -8.53
CA VAL A 18 -5.20 8.17 -8.89
C VAL A 18 -5.53 7.15 -9.99
N ILE A 19 -4.70 7.07 -11.04
CA ILE A 19 -4.91 6.12 -12.14
C ILE A 19 -4.80 4.66 -11.66
N VAL A 20 -3.81 4.35 -10.83
CA VAL A 20 -3.64 3.01 -10.25
C VAL A 20 -4.81 2.64 -9.36
N LEU A 21 -5.31 3.58 -8.55
CA LEU A 21 -6.46 3.38 -7.70
C LEU A 21 -7.73 3.11 -8.53
N LEU A 22 -8.00 3.93 -9.54
CA LEU A 22 -9.14 3.73 -10.45
C LEU A 22 -9.03 2.39 -11.20
N SER A 23 -7.86 2.05 -11.72
CA SER A 23 -7.63 0.76 -12.38
C SER A 23 -7.83 -0.41 -11.42
N GLY A 24 -7.38 -0.26 -10.16
CA GLY A 24 -7.56 -1.26 -9.10
C GLY A 24 -9.01 -1.45 -8.65
N LEU A 25 -9.86 -0.44 -8.84
CA LEU A 25 -11.31 -0.53 -8.59
C LEU A 25 -12.08 -1.08 -9.79
N ILE A 26 -11.71 -0.70 -11.01
CA ILE A 26 -12.49 -1.01 -12.23
C ILE A 26 -12.18 -2.42 -12.73
N LEU A 27 -10.90 -2.74 -12.95
CA LEU A 27 -10.50 -3.98 -13.62
C LEU A 27 -10.89 -5.27 -12.87
N PRO A 28 -10.78 -5.37 -11.53
CA PRO A 28 -11.20 -6.59 -10.83
C PRO A 28 -12.70 -6.90 -10.97
N ARG A 29 -13.55 -5.88 -11.11
CA ARG A 29 -14.99 -6.09 -11.34
C ARG A 29 -15.24 -6.82 -12.66
N PHE A 30 -14.62 -6.36 -13.75
CA PHE A 30 -14.73 -7.03 -15.06
C PHE A 30 -14.18 -8.47 -15.02
N ILE A 31 -13.07 -8.68 -14.29
CA ILE A 31 -12.50 -10.03 -14.12
C ILE A 31 -13.46 -10.94 -13.34
N LEU A 32 -14.07 -10.43 -12.27
CA LEU A 32 -15.04 -11.16 -11.47
C LEU A 32 -16.28 -11.53 -12.28
N GLU A 33 -16.87 -10.56 -12.99
CA GLU A 33 -18.08 -10.77 -13.80
C GLU A 33 -17.83 -11.76 -14.96
N ALA A 34 -16.64 -11.73 -15.57
CA ALA A 34 -16.33 -12.56 -16.73
C ALA A 34 -15.79 -13.96 -16.39
N TYR A 35 -15.01 -14.09 -15.30
CA TYR A 35 -14.26 -15.33 -15.01
C TYR A 35 -14.57 -15.93 -13.64
N GLY A 36 -15.41 -15.28 -12.83
CA GLY A 36 -15.82 -15.75 -11.50
C GLY A 36 -14.82 -15.53 -10.39
N SER A 37 -15.27 -15.81 -9.16
CA SER A 37 -14.52 -15.52 -7.93
C SER A 37 -13.28 -16.39 -7.75
N SER A 38 -13.31 -17.66 -8.19
CA SER A 38 -12.14 -18.54 -8.08
C SER A 38 -10.95 -18.03 -8.87
N VAL A 39 -11.17 -17.50 -10.08
CA VAL A 39 -10.12 -16.92 -10.92
C VAL A 39 -9.58 -15.62 -10.31
N ASN A 40 -10.45 -14.75 -9.82
CA ASN A 40 -10.03 -13.53 -9.14
C ASN A 40 -9.23 -13.85 -7.86
N GLY A 41 -9.68 -14.82 -7.09
CA GLY A 41 -8.96 -15.29 -5.89
C GLY A 41 -7.59 -15.87 -6.22
N MET A 42 -7.49 -16.66 -7.30
CA MET A 42 -6.19 -17.16 -7.79
C MET A 42 -5.25 -16.01 -8.17
N ILE A 43 -5.72 -15.03 -8.95
CA ILE A 43 -4.90 -13.86 -9.31
C ILE A 43 -4.41 -13.12 -8.08
N THR A 44 -5.29 -12.87 -7.11
CA THR A 44 -4.96 -12.21 -5.85
C THR A 44 -3.94 -13.00 -5.05
N SER A 45 -4.16 -14.30 -4.85
CA SER A 45 -3.26 -15.18 -4.12
C SER A 45 -1.88 -15.29 -4.81
N VAL A 46 -1.84 -15.54 -6.12
CA VAL A 46 -0.58 -15.63 -6.87
C VAL A 46 0.21 -14.33 -6.79
N ASN A 47 -0.43 -13.17 -6.97
CA ASN A 47 0.23 -11.87 -6.82
C ASN A 47 0.83 -11.70 -5.42
N GLN A 48 0.16 -12.22 -4.39
CA GLN A 48 0.66 -12.19 -3.03
C GLN A 48 1.93 -13.03 -2.88
N PHE A 49 1.95 -14.27 -3.38
CA PHE A 49 3.16 -15.10 -3.37
C PHE A 49 4.29 -14.45 -4.18
N LEU A 50 4.00 -13.91 -5.37
CA LEU A 50 5.00 -13.19 -6.17
C LEU A 50 5.56 -11.95 -5.45
N THR A 51 4.77 -11.29 -4.61
CA THR A 51 5.24 -10.18 -3.76
C THR A 51 6.28 -10.65 -2.75
N TYR A 52 6.10 -11.83 -2.13
CA TYR A 52 7.14 -12.40 -1.26
C TYR A 52 8.41 -12.77 -2.03
N LEU A 53 8.25 -13.39 -3.20
CA LEU A 53 9.41 -13.72 -4.05
C LEU A 53 10.16 -12.44 -4.48
N GLY A 54 9.44 -11.34 -4.64
CA GLY A 54 9.98 -10.01 -4.94
C GLY A 54 10.92 -9.44 -3.86
N LEU A 55 10.90 -9.99 -2.64
CA LEU A 55 11.87 -9.65 -1.59
C LEU A 55 13.33 -9.91 -1.98
N ALA A 56 13.57 -10.70 -3.02
CA ALA A 56 14.91 -10.91 -3.57
C ALA A 56 15.60 -9.61 -4.03
N GLU A 57 14.85 -8.54 -4.32
CA GLU A 57 15.36 -7.21 -4.68
C GLU A 57 15.45 -6.25 -3.49
N ALA A 58 14.82 -6.58 -2.37
CA ALA A 58 14.59 -5.65 -1.27
C ALA A 58 15.86 -4.89 -0.86
N GLY A 59 15.75 -3.56 -0.77
CA GLY A 59 16.81 -2.67 -0.31
C GLY A 59 17.83 -2.23 -1.37
N VAL A 60 17.95 -2.90 -2.51
CA VAL A 60 18.98 -2.54 -3.51
C VAL A 60 18.61 -1.27 -4.27
N GLY A 61 17.34 -1.13 -4.65
CA GLY A 61 16.87 0.07 -5.34
C GLY A 61 17.19 1.33 -4.53
N THR A 62 16.82 1.37 -3.25
CA THR A 62 17.09 2.50 -2.35
C THR A 62 18.58 2.72 -2.11
N ALA A 63 19.35 1.67 -1.87
CA ALA A 63 20.80 1.75 -1.67
C ALA A 63 21.50 2.33 -2.91
N THR A 64 21.09 1.92 -4.12
CA THR A 64 21.64 2.44 -5.37
C THR A 64 21.29 3.91 -5.58
N VAL A 65 20.04 4.32 -5.30
CA VAL A 65 19.63 5.73 -5.42
C VAL A 65 20.50 6.62 -4.54
N VAL A 66 20.74 6.21 -3.29
CA VAL A 66 21.61 6.95 -2.35
C VAL A 66 23.07 6.98 -2.85
N ALA A 67 23.59 5.86 -3.33
CA ALA A 67 24.97 5.78 -3.88
C ALA A 67 25.18 6.67 -5.11
N LEU A 68 24.15 6.89 -5.92
CA LEU A 68 24.22 7.71 -7.13
C LEU A 68 24.15 9.22 -6.85
N TYR A 69 23.69 9.70 -5.69
CA TYR A 69 23.51 11.14 -5.45
C TYR A 69 24.80 11.95 -5.61
N THR A 70 25.88 11.53 -4.97
CA THR A 70 27.17 12.24 -5.01
C THR A 70 27.81 12.20 -6.39
N PRO A 71 27.99 11.02 -7.04
CA PRO A 71 28.59 10.97 -8.38
C PRO A 71 27.79 11.74 -9.45
N LEU A 72 26.45 11.70 -9.39
CA LEU A 72 25.60 12.47 -10.30
C LEU A 72 25.75 13.99 -10.07
N ALA A 73 25.81 14.43 -8.81
CA ALA A 73 26.00 15.83 -8.46
C ALA A 73 27.35 16.37 -8.90
N LEU A 74 28.41 15.56 -8.80
CA LEU A 74 29.79 15.89 -9.19
C LEU A 74 30.08 15.57 -10.66
N LYS A 75 29.12 15.04 -11.42
CA LYS A 75 29.25 14.63 -12.84
C LYS A 75 30.39 13.60 -13.08
N GLN A 76 30.61 12.73 -12.14
CA GLN A 76 31.62 11.65 -12.20
C GLN A 76 31.06 10.47 -13.00
N THR A 77 31.15 10.54 -14.34
CA THR A 77 30.50 9.56 -15.24
C THR A 77 31.02 8.13 -15.04
N GLU A 78 32.29 7.95 -14.77
CA GLU A 78 32.90 6.64 -14.54
C GLU A 78 32.34 5.98 -13.27
N GLU A 79 32.22 6.73 -12.20
CA GLU A 79 31.65 6.23 -10.93
C GLU A 79 30.16 5.93 -11.07
N VAL A 80 29.39 6.79 -11.78
CA VAL A 80 28.00 6.50 -12.12
C VAL A 80 27.88 5.21 -12.91
N ASN A 81 28.72 4.99 -13.91
CA ASN A 81 28.73 3.78 -14.74
C ASN A 81 29.05 2.53 -13.90
N SER A 82 30.02 2.60 -13.01
CA SER A 82 30.43 1.47 -12.15
C SER A 82 29.32 1.09 -11.16
N ILE A 83 28.60 2.07 -10.56
CA ILE A 83 27.46 1.84 -9.67
C ILE A 83 26.28 1.25 -10.46
N LEU A 84 25.95 1.78 -11.65
CA LEU A 84 24.87 1.27 -12.49
C LEU A 84 25.17 -0.17 -12.99
N SER A 85 26.42 -0.48 -13.30
CA SER A 85 26.85 -1.83 -13.65
C SER A 85 26.71 -2.81 -12.48
N ALA A 86 27.13 -2.41 -11.26
CA ALA A 86 26.93 -3.20 -10.05
C ALA A 86 25.42 -3.44 -9.77
N THR A 87 24.62 -2.41 -9.95
CA THR A 87 23.16 -2.49 -9.82
C THR A 87 22.56 -3.47 -10.83
N ARG A 88 22.93 -3.39 -12.10
CA ARG A 88 22.50 -4.33 -13.14
C ARG A 88 22.86 -5.78 -12.79
N LYS A 89 24.10 -6.02 -12.35
CA LYS A 89 24.57 -7.35 -11.95
C LYS A 89 23.73 -7.91 -10.81
N PHE A 90 23.41 -7.06 -9.83
CA PHE A 90 22.57 -7.46 -8.71
C PHE A 90 21.13 -7.74 -9.13
N TYR A 91 20.51 -6.86 -9.92
CA TYR A 91 19.15 -7.07 -10.44
C TYR A 91 19.05 -8.36 -11.27
N ASN A 92 20.04 -8.66 -12.10
CA ASN A 92 20.10 -9.93 -12.85
C ASN A 92 20.16 -11.13 -11.90
N LYS A 93 20.98 -11.07 -10.83
CA LYS A 93 21.06 -12.14 -9.84
C LYS A 93 19.75 -12.32 -9.08
N SER A 94 19.12 -11.22 -8.66
CA SER A 94 17.79 -11.26 -8.02
C SER A 94 16.72 -11.77 -8.98
N GLY A 95 16.76 -11.40 -10.25
CA GLY A 95 15.85 -11.90 -11.29
C GLY A 95 15.98 -13.41 -11.52
N MET A 96 17.21 -13.94 -11.52
CA MET A 96 17.43 -15.39 -11.62
C MET A 96 16.91 -16.13 -10.39
N LEU A 97 17.14 -15.57 -9.18
CA LEU A 97 16.57 -16.14 -7.95
C LEU A 97 15.05 -16.10 -7.96
N PHE A 98 14.47 -14.97 -8.34
CA PHE A 98 13.01 -14.83 -8.49
C PHE A 98 12.44 -15.83 -9.51
N LEU A 99 13.10 -16.01 -10.65
CA LEU A 99 12.69 -16.99 -11.65
C LEU A 99 12.72 -18.42 -11.08
N ALA A 100 13.82 -18.80 -10.40
CA ALA A 100 13.95 -20.12 -9.79
C ALA A 100 12.85 -20.36 -8.74
N LEU A 101 12.58 -19.37 -7.86
CA LEU A 101 11.52 -19.46 -6.87
C LEU A 101 10.12 -19.49 -7.52
N THR A 102 9.93 -18.79 -8.65
CA THR A 102 8.68 -18.85 -9.43
C THR A 102 8.44 -20.23 -10.02
N LEU A 103 9.50 -20.90 -10.53
CA LEU A 103 9.39 -22.29 -11.01
C LEU A 103 9.03 -23.26 -9.88
N VAL A 104 9.57 -23.06 -8.67
CA VAL A 104 9.15 -23.82 -7.49
C VAL A 104 7.69 -23.56 -7.18
N LEU A 105 7.25 -22.29 -7.21
CA LEU A 105 5.84 -21.92 -6.98
C LEU A 105 4.89 -22.58 -8.00
N ILE A 106 5.26 -22.66 -9.28
CA ILE A 106 4.47 -23.34 -10.34
C ILE A 106 4.27 -24.83 -10.00
N GLY A 107 5.26 -25.47 -9.38
CA GLY A 107 5.16 -26.87 -8.95
C GLY A 107 4.30 -27.06 -7.69
N VAL A 108 4.45 -26.16 -6.71
CA VAL A 108 3.89 -26.32 -5.36
C VAL A 108 2.50 -25.72 -5.21
N TYR A 109 2.22 -24.56 -5.83
CA TYR A 109 0.97 -23.83 -5.65
C TYR A 109 -0.30 -24.63 -5.96
N PRO A 110 -0.38 -25.47 -7.03
CA PRO A 110 -1.58 -26.28 -7.32
C PRO A 110 -2.00 -27.19 -6.17
N PHE A 111 -1.07 -27.64 -5.31
CA PHE A 111 -1.41 -28.48 -4.15
C PHE A 111 -2.20 -27.72 -3.06
N PHE A 112 -2.01 -26.41 -2.95
CA PHE A 112 -2.73 -25.61 -1.96
C PHE A 112 -4.17 -25.30 -2.35
N ILE A 113 -4.48 -25.23 -3.65
CA ILE A 113 -5.81 -24.86 -4.13
C ILE A 113 -6.76 -26.05 -4.35
N SER A 114 -6.31 -27.29 -4.07
CA SER A 114 -7.14 -28.49 -4.01
C SER A 114 -8.07 -28.71 -5.23
N GLY A 115 -7.57 -28.49 -6.44
CA GLY A 115 -8.34 -28.73 -7.68
C GLY A 115 -9.47 -27.77 -7.98
N GLN A 116 -9.53 -26.58 -7.35
CA GLN A 116 -10.55 -25.55 -7.60
C GLN A 116 -10.49 -25.00 -9.04
N LEU A 117 -9.34 -25.06 -9.67
CA LEU A 117 -9.10 -24.65 -11.06
C LEU A 117 -8.21 -25.68 -11.76
N GLU A 118 -8.23 -25.69 -13.08
CA GLU A 118 -7.37 -26.54 -13.88
C GLU A 118 -5.88 -26.24 -13.64
N ASN A 119 -5.10 -27.26 -13.34
CA ASN A 119 -3.68 -27.11 -13.02
C ASN A 119 -2.87 -26.46 -14.15
N SER A 120 -3.24 -26.69 -15.40
CA SER A 120 -2.58 -26.08 -16.55
C SER A 120 -2.77 -24.57 -16.58
N LEU A 121 -4.02 -24.11 -16.38
CA LEU A 121 -4.36 -22.69 -16.28
C LEU A 121 -3.58 -22.00 -15.15
N VAL A 122 -3.56 -22.65 -13.98
CA VAL A 122 -2.86 -22.11 -12.79
C VAL A 122 -1.36 -21.92 -13.05
N ARG A 123 -0.71 -22.95 -13.62
CA ARG A 123 0.73 -22.90 -13.92
C ARG A 123 1.09 -21.80 -14.92
N TRP A 124 0.36 -21.70 -16.01
CA TRP A 124 0.55 -20.64 -17.00
C TRP A 124 0.25 -19.26 -16.44
N MET A 125 -0.77 -19.13 -15.59
CA MET A 125 -1.12 -17.87 -14.95
C MET A 125 0.00 -17.37 -14.04
N ILE A 126 0.63 -18.25 -13.23
CA ILE A 126 1.77 -17.88 -12.41
C ILE A 126 2.91 -17.34 -13.28
N LEU A 127 3.22 -18.01 -14.38
CA LEU A 127 4.29 -17.58 -15.29
C LEU A 127 3.99 -16.21 -15.92
N VAL A 128 2.76 -16.01 -16.38
CA VAL A 128 2.32 -14.74 -17.00
C VAL A 128 2.35 -13.60 -15.99
N LEU A 129 1.84 -13.81 -14.78
CA LEU A 129 1.85 -12.78 -13.72
C LEU A 129 3.28 -12.46 -13.25
N ALA A 130 4.16 -13.45 -13.16
CA ALA A 130 5.58 -13.24 -12.84
C ALA A 130 6.33 -12.47 -13.95
N GLY A 131 5.85 -12.50 -15.18
CA GLY A 131 6.50 -11.91 -16.36
C GLY A 131 6.78 -10.42 -16.18
N SER A 132 5.85 -9.65 -15.62
CA SER A 132 6.06 -8.22 -15.37
C SER A 132 7.20 -7.94 -14.38
N THR A 133 7.31 -8.72 -13.32
CA THR A 133 8.38 -8.60 -12.32
C THR A 133 9.73 -9.03 -12.89
N LEU A 134 9.76 -10.10 -13.71
CA LEU A 134 10.97 -10.51 -14.43
C LEU A 134 11.47 -9.43 -15.38
N VAL A 135 10.56 -8.76 -16.11
CA VAL A 135 10.91 -7.63 -16.98
C VAL A 135 11.50 -6.47 -16.18
N ASP A 136 10.96 -6.18 -14.99
CA ASP A 136 11.51 -5.15 -14.11
C ASP A 136 12.94 -5.50 -13.68
N TYR A 137 13.19 -6.71 -13.23
CA TYR A 137 14.51 -7.14 -12.78
C TYR A 137 15.55 -7.15 -13.88
N PHE A 138 15.29 -7.80 -14.99
CA PHE A 138 16.32 -7.93 -16.04
C PHE A 138 16.54 -6.65 -16.84
N PHE A 139 15.52 -5.79 -16.94
CA PHE A 139 15.58 -4.69 -17.91
C PHE A 139 15.29 -3.31 -17.31
N LEU A 140 14.21 -3.13 -16.54
CA LEU A 140 13.69 -1.81 -16.17
C LEU A 140 14.35 -1.24 -14.92
N GLY A 141 14.64 -2.05 -13.92
CA GLY A 141 15.05 -1.62 -12.58
C GLY A 141 16.24 -0.66 -12.57
N LYS A 142 17.28 -0.97 -13.36
CA LYS A 142 18.49 -0.11 -13.51
C LYS A 142 18.18 1.28 -14.05
N TYR A 143 17.23 1.41 -14.97
CA TYR A 143 16.82 2.71 -15.53
C TYR A 143 15.95 3.49 -14.54
N ARG A 144 15.04 2.80 -13.83
CA ARG A 144 14.19 3.39 -12.79
C ARG A 144 15.03 4.02 -11.69
N VAL A 145 16.04 3.32 -11.20
CA VAL A 145 16.95 3.80 -10.15
C VAL A 145 17.72 5.03 -10.59
N LEU A 146 18.27 5.04 -11.82
CA LEU A 146 18.97 6.20 -12.40
C LEU A 146 18.05 7.43 -12.46
N LEU A 147 16.85 7.27 -13.00
CA LEU A 147 15.90 8.38 -13.17
C LEU A 147 15.43 8.91 -11.80
N THR A 148 15.24 8.03 -10.81
CA THR A 148 14.90 8.42 -9.45
C THR A 148 16.03 9.21 -8.79
N ALA A 149 17.27 8.74 -8.90
CA ALA A 149 18.45 9.42 -8.36
C ALA A 149 18.67 10.81 -8.98
N ASN A 150 18.37 10.96 -10.28
CA ASN A 150 18.47 12.23 -10.99
C ASN A 150 17.23 13.13 -10.89
N GLN A 151 16.32 12.84 -9.95
CA GLN A 151 15.06 13.58 -9.74
C GLN A 151 14.13 13.59 -10.97
N GLU A 152 14.21 12.58 -11.82
CA GLU A 152 13.39 12.39 -13.02
C GLU A 152 12.36 11.26 -12.87
N GLY A 153 12.00 10.93 -11.66
CA GLY A 153 10.97 9.93 -11.35
C GLY A 153 9.63 10.19 -12.04
N TYR A 154 9.32 11.47 -12.33
CA TYR A 154 8.12 11.85 -13.07
C TYR A 154 8.01 11.18 -14.46
N VAL A 155 9.13 10.89 -15.13
CA VAL A 155 9.13 10.19 -16.41
C VAL A 155 8.64 8.76 -16.25
N VAL A 156 9.16 8.06 -15.25
CA VAL A 156 8.72 6.70 -14.92
C VAL A 156 7.25 6.69 -14.52
N ALA A 157 6.83 7.65 -13.67
CA ALA A 157 5.46 7.77 -13.21
C ALA A 157 4.47 8.03 -14.37
N LEU A 158 4.80 8.93 -15.31
CA LEU A 158 3.93 9.21 -16.46
C LEU A 158 3.85 8.04 -17.44
N ILE A 159 4.97 7.37 -17.74
CA ILE A 159 4.97 6.18 -18.61
C ILE A 159 4.16 5.06 -17.93
N GLN A 160 4.29 4.89 -16.61
CA GLN A 160 3.51 3.92 -15.85
C GLN A 160 2.03 4.27 -15.85
N ALA A 161 1.66 5.53 -15.66
CA ALA A 161 0.28 6.00 -15.72
C ALA A 161 -0.36 5.72 -17.08
N ALA A 162 0.30 6.11 -18.17
CA ALA A 162 -0.16 5.84 -19.53
C ALA A 162 -0.30 4.33 -19.79
N GLY A 163 0.70 3.55 -19.42
CA GLY A 163 0.64 2.09 -19.57
C GLY A 163 -0.45 1.43 -18.71
N THR A 164 -0.79 2.00 -17.54
CA THR A 164 -1.91 1.49 -16.72
C THR A 164 -3.26 1.77 -17.38
N ILE A 165 -3.45 2.96 -17.97
CA ILE A 165 -4.67 3.27 -18.73
C ILE A 165 -4.78 2.34 -19.95
N VAL A 166 -3.72 2.19 -20.74
CA VAL A 166 -3.72 1.29 -21.90
C VAL A 166 -4.04 -0.14 -21.48
N ASN A 167 -3.41 -0.64 -20.41
CA ASN A 167 -3.67 -1.97 -19.87
C ASN A 167 -5.13 -2.12 -19.45
N MET A 168 -5.71 -1.14 -18.76
CA MET A 168 -7.10 -1.17 -18.32
C MET A 168 -8.05 -1.22 -19.52
N VAL A 169 -7.89 -0.32 -20.49
CA VAL A 169 -8.75 -0.26 -21.69
C VAL A 169 -8.65 -1.53 -22.52
N VAL A 170 -7.42 -1.99 -22.80
CA VAL A 170 -7.20 -3.21 -23.61
C VAL A 170 -7.72 -4.44 -22.86
N SER A 171 -7.52 -4.56 -21.56
CA SER A 171 -8.03 -5.69 -20.78
C SER A 171 -9.56 -5.73 -20.78
N ILE A 172 -10.24 -4.59 -20.58
CA ILE A 172 -11.69 -4.50 -20.62
C ILE A 172 -12.22 -4.87 -22.03
N PHE A 173 -11.59 -4.35 -23.08
CA PHE A 173 -11.95 -4.69 -24.46
C PHE A 173 -11.81 -6.18 -24.73
N LEU A 174 -10.70 -6.82 -24.33
CA LEU A 174 -10.49 -8.25 -24.50
C LEU A 174 -11.51 -9.10 -23.72
N ILE A 175 -11.85 -8.67 -22.49
CA ILE A 175 -12.90 -9.30 -21.70
C ILE A 175 -14.25 -9.21 -22.43
N TYR A 176 -14.57 -8.04 -22.97
CA TYR A 176 -15.85 -7.80 -23.68
C TYR A 176 -16.01 -8.68 -24.90
N ILE A 177 -14.93 -8.97 -25.67
CA ILE A 177 -14.97 -9.88 -26.80
C ILE A 177 -14.87 -11.37 -26.42
N GLY A 178 -14.89 -11.70 -25.11
CA GLY A 178 -14.89 -13.08 -24.62
C GLY A 178 -13.52 -13.76 -24.63
N ALA A 179 -12.41 -13.02 -24.64
CA ALA A 179 -11.08 -13.60 -24.58
C ALA A 179 -10.84 -14.33 -23.25
N GLY A 180 -10.08 -15.43 -23.26
CA GLY A 180 -9.73 -16.17 -22.06
C GLY A 180 -8.83 -15.37 -21.11
N VAL A 181 -8.97 -15.58 -19.80
CA VAL A 181 -8.25 -14.82 -18.76
C VAL A 181 -6.74 -14.87 -18.92
N LEU A 182 -6.18 -16.01 -19.34
CA LEU A 182 -4.74 -16.15 -19.56
C LEU A 182 -4.26 -15.20 -20.67
N PHE A 183 -5.02 -15.09 -21.78
CA PHE A 183 -4.70 -14.19 -22.88
C PHE A 183 -4.78 -12.72 -22.44
N VAL A 184 -5.82 -12.34 -21.70
CA VAL A 184 -5.96 -10.98 -21.13
C VAL A 184 -4.74 -10.62 -20.28
N LYS A 185 -4.30 -11.52 -19.39
CA LYS A 185 -3.14 -11.29 -18.53
C LYS A 185 -1.81 -11.32 -19.29
N ALA A 186 -1.68 -12.14 -20.33
CA ALA A 186 -0.52 -12.15 -21.20
C ALA A 186 -0.36 -10.82 -21.96
N VAL A 187 -1.45 -10.26 -22.48
CA VAL A 187 -1.45 -8.95 -23.13
C VAL A 187 -1.12 -7.85 -22.13
N ALA A 188 -1.62 -7.92 -20.90
CA ALA A 188 -1.25 -7.00 -19.82
C ALA A 188 0.27 -7.00 -19.56
N THR A 189 0.91 -8.17 -19.53
CA THR A 189 2.37 -8.31 -19.42
C THR A 189 3.08 -7.72 -20.65
N GLY A 190 2.52 -7.88 -21.85
CA GLY A 190 3.01 -7.25 -23.08
C GLY A 190 2.98 -5.72 -23.03
N VAL A 191 1.92 -5.12 -22.49
CA VAL A 191 1.82 -3.66 -22.25
C VAL A 191 2.90 -3.22 -21.25
N TYR A 192 3.22 -4.06 -20.27
CA TYR A 192 4.33 -3.76 -19.33
C TYR A 192 5.69 -3.76 -20.06
N MET A 193 5.91 -4.66 -21.00
CA MET A 193 7.12 -4.65 -21.84
C MET A 193 7.23 -3.38 -22.69
N LEU A 194 6.12 -2.85 -23.19
CA LEU A 194 6.11 -1.58 -23.93
C LEU A 194 6.59 -0.41 -23.05
N ARG A 195 6.24 -0.38 -21.76
CA ARG A 195 6.77 0.62 -20.80
C ARG A 195 8.30 0.58 -20.73
N LEU A 196 8.88 -0.63 -20.70
CA LEU A 196 10.33 -0.81 -20.72
C LEU A 196 10.97 -0.15 -21.95
N VAL A 197 10.38 -0.41 -23.13
CA VAL A 197 10.90 0.16 -24.39
C VAL A 197 10.90 1.69 -24.32
N LEU A 198 9.83 2.30 -23.86
CA LEU A 198 9.72 3.75 -23.72
C LEU A 198 10.76 4.34 -22.75
N VAL A 199 10.92 3.72 -21.55
CA VAL A 199 11.94 4.18 -20.59
C VAL A 199 13.35 4.01 -21.15
N LYS A 200 13.65 2.88 -21.80
CA LYS A 200 14.95 2.62 -22.44
C LYS A 200 15.28 3.65 -23.53
N ILE A 201 14.30 3.98 -24.40
CA ILE A 201 14.47 5.00 -25.43
C ILE A 201 14.76 6.36 -24.80
N TYR A 202 14.01 6.75 -23.77
CA TYR A 202 14.23 8.00 -23.04
C TYR A 202 15.64 8.07 -22.46
N VAL A 203 16.06 7.04 -21.73
CA VAL A 203 17.39 7.02 -21.10
C VAL A 203 18.51 7.04 -22.14
N LYS A 204 18.41 6.24 -23.22
CA LYS A 204 19.43 6.22 -24.27
C LYS A 204 19.57 7.58 -24.99
N ARG A 205 18.44 8.29 -25.20
CA ARG A 205 18.48 9.62 -25.84
C ARG A 205 19.06 10.69 -24.93
N LYS A 206 18.76 10.63 -23.64
CA LYS A 206 19.15 11.68 -22.70
C LYS A 206 20.53 11.48 -22.11
N TYR A 207 20.94 10.23 -21.93
CA TYR A 207 22.20 9.83 -21.31
C TYR A 207 23.04 8.95 -22.24
N PRO A 208 23.46 9.44 -23.42
CA PRO A 208 24.15 8.60 -24.42
C PRO A 208 25.53 8.12 -23.96
N VAL A 209 26.14 8.79 -22.99
CA VAL A 209 27.49 8.51 -22.49
C VAL A 209 27.49 7.47 -21.38
N LEU A 210 26.32 7.09 -20.81
CA LEU A 210 26.26 6.14 -19.72
C LEU A 210 26.43 4.70 -20.21
N ASP A 211 27.37 4.01 -19.61
CA ASP A 211 27.64 2.59 -19.82
C ASP A 211 27.19 1.75 -18.61
N PHE A 212 26.22 0.87 -18.83
CA PHE A 212 25.72 -0.07 -17.83
C PHE A 212 26.56 -1.35 -17.77
N TYR A 213 27.63 -1.49 -18.55
CA TYR A 213 28.49 -2.67 -18.66
C TYR A 213 29.92 -2.40 -18.19
N ALA A 214 30.19 -1.22 -17.65
CA ALA A 214 31.47 -0.85 -17.06
C ALA A 214 31.84 -1.81 -15.88
N GLU A 215 33.06 -1.72 -15.40
CA GLU A 215 33.51 -2.51 -14.25
C GLU A 215 32.68 -2.21 -13.00
N PRO A 216 32.07 -3.21 -12.33
CA PRO A 216 31.10 -2.98 -11.29
C PRO A 216 31.77 -2.68 -9.93
N ASN A 217 31.36 -1.59 -9.27
CA ASN A 217 31.71 -1.30 -7.89
C ASN A 217 30.68 -1.90 -6.90
N GLU A 218 30.88 -3.17 -6.52
CA GLU A 218 29.98 -3.84 -5.57
C GLU A 218 30.03 -3.23 -4.15
N GLY A 219 31.10 -2.53 -3.80
CA GLY A 219 31.30 -1.86 -2.52
C GLY A 219 30.32 -0.69 -2.29
N ALA A 220 29.82 -0.06 -3.35
CA ALA A 220 28.88 1.04 -3.27
C ALA A 220 27.49 0.63 -2.70
N LEU A 221 27.14 -0.66 -2.71
CA LEU A 221 25.85 -1.19 -2.28
C LEU A 221 25.89 -1.80 -0.86
N LYS A 222 26.81 -1.41 0.00
CA LYS A 222 27.01 -2.00 1.35
C LYS A 222 25.79 -1.84 2.28
N GLN A 223 24.98 -0.81 2.12
CA GLN A 223 23.83 -0.52 3.01
C GLN A 223 22.56 -1.35 2.68
N LYS A 224 22.57 -2.17 1.64
CA LYS A 224 21.41 -2.96 1.19
C LYS A 224 20.79 -3.87 2.27
N ASN A 225 21.61 -4.47 3.15
CA ASN A 225 21.15 -5.43 4.15
C ASN A 225 20.30 -4.79 5.26
N ALA A 226 20.60 -3.56 5.66
CA ALA A 226 19.81 -2.84 6.66
C ALA A 226 18.42 -2.44 6.11
N ALA A 227 18.37 -1.96 4.87
CA ALA A 227 17.12 -1.62 4.19
C ALA A 227 16.24 -2.87 3.92
N LEU A 228 16.88 -4.01 3.59
CA LEU A 228 16.21 -5.30 3.36
C LEU A 228 15.42 -5.74 4.59
N LEU A 229 16.01 -5.68 5.78
CA LEU A 229 15.39 -6.19 7.00
C LEU A 229 14.07 -5.47 7.32
N HIS A 230 14.02 -4.14 7.17
CA HIS A 230 12.82 -3.35 7.37
C HIS A 230 11.72 -3.66 6.34
N GLN A 231 12.11 -3.84 5.06
CA GLN A 231 11.16 -4.21 4.00
C GLN A 231 10.57 -5.59 4.21
N VAL A 232 11.38 -6.58 4.61
CA VAL A 232 10.92 -7.96 4.86
C VAL A 232 9.87 -8.00 5.97
N VAL A 233 10.13 -7.37 7.11
CA VAL A 233 9.17 -7.34 8.23
C VAL A 233 7.86 -6.66 7.80
N GLY A 234 7.95 -5.52 7.10
CA GLY A 234 6.77 -4.80 6.61
C GLY A 234 5.93 -5.63 5.64
N ILE A 235 6.56 -6.36 4.71
CA ILE A 235 5.83 -7.22 3.75
C ILE A 235 5.19 -8.41 4.46
N ILE A 236 5.86 -9.04 5.41
CA ILE A 236 5.29 -10.16 6.18
C ILE A 236 4.04 -9.69 6.91
N VAL A 237 4.11 -8.62 7.68
CA VAL A 237 2.97 -8.14 8.50
C VAL A 237 1.76 -7.75 7.63
N ASN A 238 1.99 -7.11 6.48
CA ASN A 238 0.90 -6.60 5.65
C ASN A 238 0.31 -7.64 4.67
N ASN A 239 0.94 -8.80 4.51
CA ASN A 239 0.60 -9.70 3.42
C ASN A 239 0.37 -11.17 3.85
N THR A 240 0.43 -11.48 5.14
CA THR A 240 0.29 -12.86 5.65
C THR A 240 -1.14 -13.40 5.48
N ASP A 241 -2.15 -12.56 5.60
CA ASP A 241 -3.56 -12.96 5.61
C ASP A 241 -3.95 -13.78 4.37
N THR A 242 -3.66 -13.26 3.16
CA THR A 242 -3.95 -13.96 1.90
C THR A 242 -3.25 -15.31 1.82
N THR A 243 -2.04 -15.41 2.34
CA THR A 243 -1.27 -16.67 2.34
C THR A 243 -1.88 -17.69 3.28
N VAL A 244 -2.24 -17.28 4.49
CA VAL A 244 -2.92 -18.15 5.46
C VAL A 244 -4.25 -18.62 4.90
N LEU A 245 -5.06 -17.74 4.29
CA LEU A 245 -6.32 -18.11 3.65
C LEU A 245 -6.10 -19.13 2.53
N THR A 246 -5.08 -18.91 1.67
CA THR A 246 -4.80 -19.80 0.54
C THR A 246 -4.39 -21.20 1.00
N ILE A 247 -3.54 -21.29 2.03
CA ILE A 247 -2.98 -22.56 2.51
C ILE A 247 -3.96 -23.32 3.41
N CYS A 248 -4.66 -22.60 4.30
CA CYS A 248 -5.42 -23.24 5.38
C CYS A 248 -6.87 -23.57 5.03
N LEU A 249 -7.50 -22.89 4.05
CA LEU A 249 -8.93 -23.07 3.76
C LEU A 249 -9.25 -24.13 2.68
N GLY A 250 -8.24 -24.81 2.15
CA GLY A 250 -8.43 -25.94 1.22
C GLY A 250 -9.34 -25.61 0.03
N ALA A 251 -10.39 -26.40 -0.19
CA ALA A 251 -11.27 -26.27 -1.36
C ALA A 251 -12.05 -24.95 -1.47
N LYS A 252 -12.12 -24.13 -0.43
CA LYS A 252 -12.78 -22.80 -0.45
C LYS A 252 -11.77 -21.64 -0.50
N SER A 253 -10.49 -21.93 -0.53
CA SER A 253 -9.44 -20.92 -0.36
C SER A 253 -9.53 -19.79 -1.40
N LEU A 254 -9.69 -20.11 -2.68
CA LEU A 254 -9.73 -19.08 -3.73
C LEU A 254 -10.98 -18.19 -3.65
N LEU A 255 -12.14 -18.78 -3.30
CA LEU A 255 -13.36 -18.00 -3.08
C LEU A 255 -13.22 -17.03 -1.91
N GLU A 256 -12.68 -17.51 -0.79
CA GLU A 256 -12.43 -16.67 0.39
C GLU A 256 -11.35 -15.59 0.11
N VAL A 257 -10.29 -15.91 -0.62
CA VAL A 257 -9.28 -14.93 -1.05
C VAL A 257 -9.89 -13.89 -2.00
N SER A 258 -10.84 -14.26 -2.86
CA SER A 258 -11.56 -13.31 -3.70
C SER A 258 -12.39 -12.33 -2.86
N VAL A 259 -13.14 -12.84 -1.86
CA VAL A 259 -13.89 -12.00 -0.92
C VAL A 259 -12.94 -11.05 -0.18
N TYR A 260 -11.86 -11.59 0.41
CA TYR A 260 -10.82 -10.81 1.07
C TYR A 260 -10.27 -9.70 0.19
N GLY A 261 -9.97 -9.99 -1.07
CA GLY A 261 -9.44 -9.04 -2.05
C GLY A 261 -10.34 -7.83 -2.29
N ILE A 262 -11.67 -8.03 -2.32
CA ILE A 262 -12.63 -6.94 -2.51
C ILE A 262 -12.66 -6.00 -1.29
N TYR A 263 -12.65 -6.52 -0.07
CA TYR A 263 -12.55 -5.68 1.12
C TYR A 263 -11.20 -4.98 1.21
N MET A 264 -10.10 -5.68 0.90
CA MET A 264 -8.75 -5.09 0.89
C MET A 264 -8.58 -3.99 -0.16
N MET A 265 -9.32 -4.03 -1.26
CA MET A 265 -9.34 -2.95 -2.24
C MET A 265 -9.82 -1.63 -1.59
N VAL A 266 -10.86 -1.68 -0.77
CA VAL A 266 -11.35 -0.50 -0.01
C VAL A 266 -10.33 -0.08 1.04
N VAL A 267 -9.78 -1.03 1.81
CA VAL A 267 -8.73 -0.79 2.81
C VAL A 267 -7.53 -0.08 2.19
N ASN A 268 -7.05 -0.58 1.05
CA ASN A 268 -5.91 0.00 0.34
C ASN A 268 -6.19 1.43 -0.16
N ALA A 269 -7.41 1.69 -0.67
CA ALA A 269 -7.82 3.03 -1.09
C ALA A 269 -7.81 4.03 0.08
N VAL A 270 -8.34 3.63 1.24
CA VAL A 270 -8.34 4.44 2.46
C VAL A 270 -6.91 4.68 2.97
N ASN A 271 -6.11 3.63 3.06
CA ASN A 271 -4.72 3.75 3.52
C ASN A 271 -3.88 4.64 2.60
N GLN A 272 -4.11 4.60 1.29
CA GLN A 272 -3.43 5.46 0.33
C GLN A 272 -3.79 6.93 0.52
N LEU A 273 -5.07 7.24 0.78
CA LEU A 273 -5.52 8.56 1.17
C LEU A 273 -4.81 9.03 2.44
N MET A 274 -4.85 8.22 3.50
CA MET A 274 -4.25 8.58 4.80
C MET A 274 -2.73 8.78 4.73
N THR A 275 -2.03 7.95 3.96
CA THR A 275 -0.58 8.07 3.76
C THR A 275 -0.20 9.39 3.08
N SER A 276 -1.04 9.89 2.17
CA SER A 276 -0.81 11.16 1.48
C SER A 276 -0.75 12.36 2.45
N PHE A 277 -1.46 12.32 3.58
CA PHE A 277 -1.41 13.37 4.61
C PHE A 277 -0.15 13.30 5.50
N SER A 278 0.51 12.16 5.57
CA SER A 278 1.73 11.98 6.39
C SER A 278 3.01 12.20 5.59
N ASN A 279 2.94 12.06 4.25
CA ASN A 279 4.08 12.21 3.38
C ASN A 279 4.65 13.64 3.45
N GLY A 280 5.95 13.76 3.63
CA GLY A 280 6.66 15.04 3.71
C GLY A 280 6.81 15.62 5.12
N LEU A 281 6.02 15.20 6.11
CA LEU A 281 6.12 15.71 7.48
C LEU A 281 7.33 15.13 8.24
N THR A 282 7.76 13.93 7.89
CA THR A 282 8.91 13.26 8.51
C THR A 282 10.18 14.11 8.43
N ALA A 283 10.43 14.76 7.29
CA ALA A 283 11.61 15.63 7.13
C ALA A 283 11.55 16.88 8.03
N GLY A 284 10.36 17.51 8.15
CA GLY A 284 10.16 18.66 9.02
C GLY A 284 10.35 18.31 10.50
N PHE A 285 9.82 17.17 10.95
CA PHE A 285 10.07 16.69 12.31
C PHE A 285 11.53 16.33 12.54
N GLY A 286 12.22 15.74 11.55
CA GLY A 286 13.63 15.45 11.62
C GLY A 286 14.49 16.70 11.86
N GLU A 287 14.17 17.82 11.22
CA GLU A 287 14.84 19.11 11.43
C GLU A 287 14.64 19.63 12.87
N VAL A 288 13.40 19.60 13.38
CA VAL A 288 13.08 20.06 14.74
C VAL A 288 13.77 19.20 15.79
N ILE A 289 13.82 17.88 15.58
CA ILE A 289 14.51 16.95 16.46
C ILE A 289 16.04 17.21 16.45
N ALA A 290 16.62 17.40 15.26
CA ALA A 290 18.07 17.68 15.12
C ALA A 290 18.49 18.99 15.80
N LYS A 291 17.59 19.99 15.87
CA LYS A 291 17.81 21.26 16.57
C LYS A 291 17.52 21.18 18.06
N ASN A 292 17.09 20.03 18.60
CA ASN A 292 16.68 19.83 20.00
C ASN A 292 15.60 20.82 20.49
N GLU A 293 14.66 21.21 19.64
CA GLU A 293 13.57 22.13 19.94
C GLU A 293 12.38 21.37 20.57
N GLU A 294 12.50 20.92 21.84
CA GLU A 294 11.47 20.07 22.50
C GLU A 294 10.07 20.71 22.51
N GLU A 295 9.95 22.01 22.80
CA GLU A 295 8.67 22.74 22.85
C GLU A 295 8.02 22.82 21.45
N THR A 296 8.81 23.14 20.43
CA THR A 296 8.37 23.19 19.03
C THR A 296 7.92 21.81 18.56
N LEU A 297 8.66 20.75 18.92
CA LEU A 297 8.33 19.38 18.63
C LEU A 297 6.97 18.99 19.23
N LYS A 298 6.77 19.28 20.53
CA LYS A 298 5.55 18.95 21.26
C LYS A 298 4.32 19.65 20.66
N LYS A 299 4.43 20.96 20.37
CA LYS A 299 3.35 21.74 19.73
C LYS A 299 3.05 21.25 18.32
N SER A 300 4.09 21.03 17.51
CA SER A 300 3.93 20.57 16.13
C SER A 300 3.34 19.15 16.06
N TYR A 301 3.78 18.25 16.94
CA TYR A 301 3.23 16.90 17.05
C TYR A 301 1.76 16.93 17.47
N SER A 302 1.41 17.70 18.51
CA SER A 302 0.01 17.81 18.97
C SER A 302 -0.93 18.29 17.88
N SER A 303 -0.52 19.33 17.13
CA SER A 303 -1.32 19.85 16.00
C SER A 303 -1.41 18.85 14.83
N TYR A 304 -0.32 18.15 14.52
CA TYR A 304 -0.31 17.11 13.48
C TYR A 304 -1.20 15.93 13.85
N GLU A 305 -1.05 15.39 15.06
CA GLU A 305 -1.88 14.30 15.58
C GLU A 305 -3.37 14.67 15.58
N TYR A 306 -3.70 15.88 16.03
CA TYR A 306 -5.08 16.40 16.04
C TYR A 306 -5.67 16.42 14.63
N MET A 307 -4.98 17.04 13.67
CA MET A 307 -5.41 17.10 12.27
C MET A 307 -5.57 15.71 11.67
N TYR A 308 -4.58 14.85 11.87
CA TYR A 308 -4.59 13.49 11.33
C TYR A 308 -5.78 12.68 11.89
N PHE A 309 -6.03 12.76 13.20
CA PHE A 309 -7.15 12.05 13.82
C PHE A 309 -8.51 12.59 13.36
N VAL A 310 -8.68 13.89 13.20
CA VAL A 310 -9.92 14.45 12.65
C VAL A 310 -10.22 13.84 11.27
N ILE A 311 -9.25 13.85 10.35
CA ILE A 311 -9.41 13.30 9.00
C ILE A 311 -9.65 11.78 9.07
N MET A 312 -8.85 11.06 9.85
CA MET A 312 -8.93 9.61 10.02
C MET A 312 -10.32 9.18 10.51
N PHE A 313 -10.85 9.82 11.54
CA PHE A 313 -12.15 9.43 12.11
C PHE A 313 -13.33 9.75 11.20
N ILE A 314 -13.24 10.82 10.38
CA ILE A 314 -14.22 11.08 9.30
C ILE A 314 -14.23 9.91 8.31
N VAL A 315 -13.05 9.49 7.85
CA VAL A 315 -12.92 8.40 6.88
C VAL A 315 -13.37 7.06 7.47
N ILE A 316 -13.04 6.79 8.73
CA ILE A 316 -13.47 5.56 9.43
C ILE A 316 -14.99 5.50 9.63
N ALA A 317 -15.63 6.65 9.97
CA ALA A 317 -17.08 6.72 10.05
C ALA A 317 -17.76 6.43 8.70
N CYS A 318 -17.23 7.00 7.63
CA CYS A 318 -17.71 6.71 6.27
C CYS A 318 -17.50 5.23 5.91
N MET A 319 -16.31 4.68 6.16
CA MET A 319 -16.00 3.29 5.86
C MET A 319 -16.89 2.32 6.64
N GLY A 320 -17.07 2.54 7.95
CA GLY A 320 -17.86 1.67 8.81
C GLY A 320 -19.31 1.48 8.37
N VAL A 321 -19.89 2.53 7.75
CA VAL A 321 -21.26 2.47 7.24
C VAL A 321 -21.33 2.02 5.79
N LEU A 322 -20.41 2.48 4.94
CA LEU A 322 -20.49 2.35 3.48
C LEU A 322 -19.80 1.12 2.89
N ILE A 323 -18.95 0.41 3.66
CA ILE A 323 -18.19 -0.72 3.13
C ILE A 323 -19.09 -1.87 2.69
N LEU A 324 -20.10 -2.24 3.48
CA LEU A 324 -21.03 -3.32 3.13
C LEU A 324 -21.91 -2.97 1.93
N PRO A 325 -22.59 -1.79 1.88
CA PRO A 325 -23.30 -1.36 0.69
C PRO A 325 -22.42 -1.26 -0.55
N PHE A 326 -21.14 -0.82 -0.40
CA PHE A 326 -20.20 -0.81 -1.52
C PHE A 326 -19.92 -2.20 -2.05
N VAL A 327 -19.60 -3.14 -1.17
CA VAL A 327 -19.35 -4.54 -1.56
C VAL A 327 -20.59 -5.13 -2.23
N GLY A 328 -21.80 -4.84 -1.73
CA GLY A 328 -23.06 -5.29 -2.32
C GLY A 328 -23.25 -4.79 -3.76
N VAL A 329 -23.09 -3.48 -4.00
CA VAL A 329 -23.19 -2.91 -5.36
C VAL A 329 -22.07 -3.41 -6.27
N TYR A 330 -20.88 -3.59 -5.74
CA TYR A 330 -19.71 -4.04 -6.50
C TYR A 330 -19.85 -5.47 -6.98
N THR A 331 -20.51 -6.34 -6.20
CA THR A 331 -20.64 -7.76 -6.45
C THR A 331 -22.08 -8.21 -6.77
N ILE A 332 -22.94 -7.29 -7.18
CA ILE A 332 -24.39 -7.50 -7.35
C ILE A 332 -24.74 -8.65 -8.31
N ASN A 333 -23.91 -8.90 -9.32
CA ASN A 333 -24.12 -9.93 -10.33
C ASN A 333 -23.46 -11.27 -9.98
N LEU A 334 -22.82 -11.39 -8.81
CA LEU A 334 -22.06 -12.57 -8.42
C LEU A 334 -22.86 -13.41 -7.42
N THR A 335 -23.00 -14.69 -7.75
CA THR A 335 -23.78 -15.65 -6.94
C THR A 335 -22.96 -16.84 -6.47
N ASP A 336 -21.68 -16.93 -6.89
CA ASP A 336 -20.80 -18.06 -6.60
C ASP A 336 -20.23 -18.07 -5.18
N VAL A 337 -20.23 -16.89 -4.50
CA VAL A 337 -19.88 -16.75 -3.09
C VAL A 337 -20.61 -15.56 -2.47
N GLN A 338 -20.91 -15.65 -1.17
CA GLN A 338 -21.47 -14.52 -0.44
C GLN A 338 -20.37 -13.49 -0.09
N TYR A 339 -20.41 -12.34 -0.73
CA TYR A 339 -19.47 -11.24 -0.49
C TYR A 339 -19.86 -10.36 0.69
N VAL A 340 -21.15 -10.02 0.82
CA VAL A 340 -21.65 -9.15 1.90
C VAL A 340 -21.71 -9.91 3.21
N ARG A 341 -20.77 -9.65 4.11
CA ARG A 341 -20.66 -10.29 5.41
C ARG A 341 -20.46 -9.23 6.50
N PRO A 342 -21.43 -8.93 7.36
CA PRO A 342 -21.35 -7.87 8.38
C PRO A 342 -20.12 -7.96 9.27
N VAL A 343 -19.75 -9.17 9.71
CA VAL A 343 -18.58 -9.40 10.56
C VAL A 343 -17.29 -8.93 9.86
N LEU A 344 -17.16 -9.18 8.54
CA LEU A 344 -15.99 -8.75 7.79
C LEU A 344 -15.94 -7.23 7.67
N GLY A 345 -17.07 -6.57 7.42
CA GLY A 345 -17.15 -5.10 7.38
C GLY A 345 -16.63 -4.46 8.67
N ILE A 346 -17.02 -4.98 9.81
CA ILE A 346 -16.56 -4.53 11.12
C ILE A 346 -15.06 -4.78 11.29
N LEU A 347 -14.58 -6.01 11.00
CA LEU A 347 -13.17 -6.36 11.18
C LEU A 347 -12.25 -5.56 10.28
N PHE A 348 -12.60 -5.36 9.00
CA PHE A 348 -11.81 -4.53 8.09
C PHE A 348 -11.81 -3.05 8.50
N THR A 349 -12.91 -2.53 9.02
CA THR A 349 -12.97 -1.16 9.57
C THR A 349 -12.07 -1.02 10.80
N LEU A 350 -12.07 -2.02 11.70
CA LEU A 350 -11.17 -2.06 12.86
C LEU A 350 -9.70 -2.17 12.45
N ILE A 351 -9.38 -2.95 11.42
CA ILE A 351 -8.02 -3.05 10.88
C ILE A 351 -7.55 -1.68 10.38
N VAL A 352 -8.35 -0.98 9.58
CA VAL A 352 -8.01 0.36 9.09
C VAL A 352 -7.84 1.34 10.24
N PHE A 353 -8.73 1.30 11.24
CA PHE A 353 -8.62 2.12 12.44
C PHE A 353 -7.28 1.87 13.17
N MET A 354 -6.99 0.62 13.55
CA MET A 354 -5.77 0.27 14.27
C MET A 354 -4.50 0.57 13.46
N GLN A 355 -4.54 0.37 12.14
CA GLN A 355 -3.42 0.69 11.27
C GLN A 355 -3.13 2.19 11.20
N ASN A 356 -4.16 3.04 11.23
CA ASN A 356 -3.99 4.49 11.07
C ASN A 356 -3.77 5.22 12.39
N VAL A 357 -4.29 4.74 13.52
CA VAL A 357 -4.04 5.34 14.86
C VAL A 357 -2.55 5.47 15.17
N ARG A 358 -1.73 4.53 14.73
CA ARG A 358 -0.29 4.50 14.99
C ARG A 358 0.54 5.44 14.11
N ILE A 359 -0.02 5.94 12.98
CA ILE A 359 0.74 6.69 11.97
C ILE A 359 1.39 7.96 12.53
N PRO A 360 0.73 8.82 13.34
CA PRO A 360 1.39 10.01 13.89
C PRO A 360 2.64 9.66 14.72
N GLY A 361 2.54 8.67 15.60
CA GLY A 361 3.69 8.21 16.40
C GLY A 361 4.79 7.58 15.54
N LEU A 362 4.40 6.77 14.54
CA LEU A 362 5.36 6.15 13.62
C LEU A 362 6.12 7.21 12.79
N THR A 363 5.46 8.29 12.38
CA THR A 363 6.10 9.41 11.66
C THR A 363 7.22 10.04 12.49
N ILE A 364 7.00 10.26 13.79
CA ILE A 364 8.02 10.79 14.70
C ILE A 364 9.14 9.78 14.96
N ILE A 365 8.81 8.50 15.15
CA ILE A 365 9.81 7.42 15.32
C ILE A 365 10.73 7.36 14.09
N CYS A 366 10.17 7.44 12.89
CA CYS A 366 10.93 7.48 11.64
C CYS A 366 11.80 8.76 11.54
N ALA A 367 11.26 9.93 11.91
CA ALA A 367 11.99 11.19 11.91
C ALA A 367 13.17 11.21 12.89
N ALA A 368 13.01 10.56 14.05
CA ALA A 368 14.06 10.40 15.06
C ALA A 368 15.08 9.29 14.71
N GLY A 369 14.81 8.47 13.69
CA GLY A 369 15.68 7.36 13.32
C GLY A 369 15.65 6.17 14.29
N HIS A 370 14.64 6.06 15.17
CA HIS A 370 14.52 5.02 16.21
C HIS A 370 14.09 3.65 15.67
N TYR A 371 14.67 3.23 14.53
CA TYR A 371 14.36 1.94 13.91
C TYR A 371 14.92 0.74 14.69
N LYS A 372 16.12 0.89 15.28
CA LYS A 372 16.76 -0.18 16.05
C LYS A 372 16.01 -0.43 17.36
N GLU A 373 15.58 0.63 18.01
CA GLU A 373 14.91 0.64 19.30
C GLU A 373 13.52 -0.01 19.25
N THR A 374 12.82 0.11 18.09
CA THR A 374 11.47 -0.41 17.90
C THR A 374 11.43 -1.73 17.10
N ARG A 375 12.59 -2.32 16.81
CA ARG A 375 12.71 -3.54 15.99
C ARG A 375 12.03 -4.76 16.61
N TYR A 376 12.25 -4.99 17.89
CA TYR A 376 11.69 -6.16 18.57
C TYR A 376 10.18 -6.12 18.65
N GLN A 377 9.61 -4.94 18.82
CA GLN A 377 8.15 -4.72 18.83
C GLN A 377 7.54 -5.00 17.46
N ALA A 378 8.22 -4.62 16.38
CA ALA A 378 7.78 -4.95 15.02
C ALA A 378 7.84 -6.46 14.73
N ILE A 379 8.86 -7.16 15.22
CA ILE A 379 8.94 -8.63 15.13
C ILE A 379 7.80 -9.27 15.94
N LEU A 380 7.53 -8.79 17.16
CA LEU A 380 6.45 -9.31 18.00
C LEU A 380 5.07 -9.07 17.34
N GLU A 381 4.85 -7.92 16.69
CA GLU A 381 3.66 -7.66 15.88
C GLU A 381 3.47 -8.77 14.82
N ALA A 382 4.52 -9.13 14.08
CA ALA A 382 4.47 -10.19 13.07
C ALA A 382 4.18 -11.58 13.70
N VAL A 383 4.81 -11.88 14.82
CA VAL A 383 4.59 -13.16 15.55
C VAL A 383 3.15 -13.26 16.06
N ILE A 384 2.61 -12.20 16.66
CA ILE A 384 1.21 -12.16 17.11
C ILE A 384 0.28 -12.37 15.90
N ASN A 385 0.49 -11.66 14.80
CA ASN A 385 -0.32 -11.79 13.60
C ASN A 385 -0.37 -13.25 13.12
N ILE A 386 0.78 -13.86 12.88
CA ILE A 386 0.87 -15.23 12.34
C ILE A 386 0.27 -16.24 13.34
N THR A 387 0.65 -16.17 14.62
CA THR A 387 0.24 -17.15 15.62
C THR A 387 -1.27 -17.13 15.86
N VAL A 388 -1.85 -15.92 16.01
CA VAL A 388 -3.30 -15.78 16.24
C VAL A 388 -4.08 -16.14 14.98
N SER A 389 -3.63 -15.71 13.78
CA SER A 389 -4.27 -16.06 12.53
C SER A 389 -4.30 -17.58 12.30
N LEU A 390 -3.16 -18.26 12.47
CA LEU A 390 -3.08 -19.72 12.31
C LEU A 390 -3.89 -20.46 13.37
N GLY A 391 -3.93 -19.97 14.61
CA GLY A 391 -4.73 -20.56 15.68
C GLY A 391 -6.24 -20.45 15.47
N LEU A 392 -6.69 -19.35 14.86
CA LEU A 392 -8.12 -19.05 14.71
C LEU A 392 -8.70 -19.41 13.35
N VAL A 393 -7.88 -19.56 12.30
CA VAL A 393 -8.36 -19.81 10.92
C VAL A 393 -9.18 -21.08 10.81
N TRP A 394 -8.81 -22.15 11.50
CA TRP A 394 -9.51 -23.43 11.48
C TRP A 394 -10.92 -23.39 12.08
N LYS A 395 -11.15 -22.48 13.05
CA LYS A 395 -12.43 -22.34 13.74
C LYS A 395 -13.31 -21.25 13.12
N PHE A 396 -12.73 -20.14 12.73
CA PHE A 396 -13.45 -18.93 12.30
C PHE A 396 -13.20 -18.55 10.84
N GLY A 397 -12.45 -19.36 10.09
CA GLY A 397 -12.13 -19.06 8.68
C GLY A 397 -11.46 -17.70 8.51
N MET A 398 -11.92 -16.92 7.54
CA MET A 398 -11.40 -15.58 7.28
C MET A 398 -11.50 -14.64 8.48
N ALA A 399 -12.59 -14.68 9.24
CA ALA A 399 -12.73 -13.84 10.44
C ALA A 399 -11.63 -14.13 11.47
N GLY A 400 -11.19 -15.40 11.60
CA GLY A 400 -10.07 -15.79 12.45
C GLY A 400 -8.74 -15.16 12.02
N VAL A 401 -8.48 -15.10 10.72
CA VAL A 401 -7.28 -14.46 10.17
C VAL A 401 -7.30 -12.94 10.43
N LEU A 402 -8.44 -12.30 10.19
CA LEU A 402 -8.60 -10.86 10.45
C LEU A 402 -8.49 -10.51 11.93
N LEU A 403 -8.95 -11.39 12.83
CA LEU A 403 -8.75 -11.21 14.27
C LEU A 403 -7.26 -11.22 14.65
N GLY A 404 -6.45 -12.07 14.00
CA GLY A 404 -5.00 -12.04 14.16
C GLY A 404 -4.40 -10.69 13.79
N THR A 405 -4.87 -10.12 12.67
CA THR A 405 -4.43 -8.79 12.20
C THR A 405 -4.91 -7.68 13.14
N VAL A 406 -6.16 -7.74 13.66
CA VAL A 406 -6.66 -6.78 14.65
C VAL A 406 -5.85 -6.84 15.95
N CYS A 407 -5.53 -8.04 16.46
CA CYS A 407 -4.73 -8.21 17.68
C CYS A 407 -3.31 -7.66 17.50
N SER A 408 -2.66 -7.98 16.40
CA SER A 408 -1.28 -7.51 16.11
C SER A 408 -1.21 -6.00 15.95
N TYR A 409 -2.12 -5.41 15.17
CA TYR A 409 -2.20 -3.97 14.98
C TYR A 409 -2.63 -3.24 16.25
N GLY A 410 -3.53 -3.83 17.05
CA GLY A 410 -3.89 -3.32 18.37
C GLY A 410 -2.67 -3.22 19.29
N TYR A 411 -1.94 -4.35 19.46
CA TYR A 411 -0.70 -4.36 20.23
C TYR A 411 0.27 -3.23 19.75
N ARG A 412 0.52 -3.16 18.45
CA ARG A 412 1.47 -2.21 17.89
C ARG A 412 1.00 -0.75 18.03
N SER A 413 -0.29 -0.49 17.93
CA SER A 413 -0.86 0.85 18.10
C SER A 413 -0.67 1.38 19.52
N PHE A 414 -0.94 0.55 20.53
CA PHE A 414 -0.68 0.89 21.92
C PHE A 414 0.80 1.12 22.17
N GLU A 415 1.65 0.21 21.72
CA GLU A 415 3.10 0.32 21.90
C GLU A 415 3.66 1.62 21.31
N ILE A 416 3.29 1.97 20.06
CA ILE A 416 3.77 3.19 19.40
C ILE A 416 3.33 4.45 20.15
N VAL A 417 2.09 4.54 20.63
CA VAL A 417 1.59 5.69 21.41
C VAL A 417 2.39 5.85 22.70
N PHE A 418 2.62 4.75 23.44
CA PHE A 418 3.39 4.78 24.67
C PHE A 418 4.88 5.04 24.44
N TYR A 419 5.48 4.40 23.41
CA TYR A 419 6.87 4.63 23.04
C TYR A 419 7.13 6.09 22.69
N THR A 420 6.30 6.67 21.83
CA THR A 420 6.40 8.09 21.44
C THR A 420 6.29 9.01 22.63
N SER A 421 5.35 8.73 23.55
CA SER A 421 5.15 9.52 24.76
C SER A 421 6.31 9.42 25.77
N ARG A 422 6.97 8.27 25.83
CA ARG A 422 8.06 8.04 26.78
C ARG A 422 9.41 8.58 26.30
N HIS A 423 9.71 8.44 25.00
CA HIS A 423 11.06 8.65 24.48
C HIS A 423 11.19 9.89 23.57
N LEU A 424 10.11 10.33 22.89
CA LEU A 424 10.20 11.36 21.87
C LEU A 424 9.39 12.62 22.22
N VAL A 425 8.11 12.50 22.53
CA VAL A 425 7.21 13.61 22.86
C VAL A 425 6.64 13.40 24.25
N LYS A 426 7.41 13.75 25.28
CA LYS A 426 7.11 13.46 26.70
C LYS A 426 5.69 13.87 27.09
N GLY A 427 4.93 12.89 27.63
CA GLY A 427 3.62 13.10 28.21
C GLY A 427 2.44 13.18 27.23
N CYS A 428 2.62 12.92 25.92
CA CYS A 428 1.54 13.01 24.95
C CYS A 428 0.50 11.87 25.07
N ALA A 429 0.81 10.72 25.66
CA ALA A 429 -0.07 9.53 25.67
C ALA A 429 -1.46 9.81 26.24
N LYS A 430 -1.58 10.55 27.35
CA LYS A 430 -2.91 10.86 27.92
C LYS A 430 -3.78 11.63 26.94
N LYS A 431 -3.20 12.63 26.28
CA LYS A 431 -3.91 13.47 25.30
C LYS A 431 -4.28 12.65 24.06
N SER A 432 -3.36 11.84 23.55
CA SER A 432 -3.59 10.93 22.43
C SER A 432 -4.71 9.93 22.73
N MET A 433 -4.65 9.27 23.91
CA MET A 433 -5.70 8.32 24.32
C MET A 433 -7.07 8.99 24.49
N PHE A 434 -7.11 10.19 25.07
CA PHE A 434 -8.35 10.94 25.19
C PHE A 434 -8.95 11.28 23.82
N ARG A 435 -8.13 11.74 22.87
CA ARG A 435 -8.54 12.00 21.49
C ARG A 435 -9.08 10.77 20.80
N ILE A 436 -8.38 9.63 20.96
CA ILE A 436 -8.80 8.34 20.39
C ILE A 436 -10.15 7.92 20.98
N LEU A 437 -10.30 7.86 22.30
CA LEU A 437 -11.52 7.41 22.95
C LEU A 437 -12.73 8.30 22.60
N ARG A 438 -12.57 9.61 22.65
CA ARG A 438 -13.61 10.57 22.26
C ARG A 438 -14.09 10.33 20.83
N ASN A 439 -13.15 10.24 19.87
CA ASN A 439 -13.51 10.07 18.46
C ASN A 439 -14.05 8.67 18.15
N VAL A 440 -13.57 7.61 18.82
CA VAL A 440 -14.14 6.26 18.73
C VAL A 440 -15.61 6.27 19.17
N PHE A 441 -15.92 6.93 20.28
CA PHE A 441 -17.31 7.07 20.73
C PHE A 441 -18.18 7.82 19.70
N THR A 442 -17.66 8.92 19.15
CA THR A 442 -18.35 9.69 18.09
C THR A 442 -18.61 8.82 16.86
N VAL A 443 -17.61 8.10 16.40
CA VAL A 443 -17.73 7.21 15.22
C VAL A 443 -18.66 6.05 15.49
N ALA A 444 -18.64 5.47 16.69
CA ALA A 444 -19.58 4.39 17.07
C ALA A 444 -21.03 4.85 16.95
N ILE A 445 -21.34 6.06 17.44
CA ILE A 445 -22.68 6.67 17.28
C ILE A 445 -23.01 6.88 15.81
N LEU A 446 -22.10 7.49 15.04
CA LEU A 446 -22.30 7.76 13.62
C LEU A 446 -22.51 6.47 12.82
N CYS A 447 -21.74 5.41 13.10
CA CYS A 447 -21.90 4.12 12.46
C CYS A 447 -23.24 3.48 12.81
N THR A 448 -23.65 3.51 14.10
CA THR A 448 -24.93 2.96 14.53
C THR A 448 -26.10 3.68 13.85
N VAL A 449 -26.12 5.02 13.89
CA VAL A 449 -27.17 5.81 13.22
C VAL A 449 -27.12 5.62 11.70
N GLY A 450 -25.92 5.66 11.11
CA GLY A 450 -25.73 5.52 9.66
C GLY A 450 -26.23 4.17 9.14
N THR A 451 -26.03 3.08 9.87
CA THR A 451 -26.51 1.75 9.47
C THR A 451 -28.02 1.59 9.54
N TYR A 452 -28.72 2.42 10.34
CA TYR A 452 -30.18 2.47 10.33
C TYR A 452 -30.73 3.35 9.20
N VAL A 453 -30.02 4.42 8.83
CA VAL A 453 -30.48 5.40 7.81
C VAL A 453 -30.15 4.91 6.39
N ILE A 454 -28.97 4.31 6.20
CA ILE A 454 -28.51 3.89 4.88
C ILE A 454 -28.91 2.44 4.63
N PRO A 455 -29.69 2.15 3.56
CA PRO A 455 -30.05 0.79 3.22
C PRO A 455 -28.82 -0.09 2.96
N GLN A 456 -28.85 -1.32 3.47
CA GLN A 456 -27.77 -2.28 3.23
C GLN A 456 -27.79 -2.83 1.79
N GLU A 457 -28.94 -2.85 1.17
CA GLU A 457 -29.14 -3.32 -0.21
C GLU A 457 -29.29 -2.10 -1.14
N ILE A 458 -28.15 -1.66 -1.67
CA ILE A 458 -28.11 -0.62 -2.70
C ILE A 458 -27.77 -1.29 -4.04
N THR A 459 -28.54 -0.99 -5.09
CA THR A 459 -28.41 -1.63 -6.40
C THR A 459 -27.61 -0.80 -7.42
N SER A 460 -27.32 0.48 -7.12
CA SER A 460 -26.67 1.40 -8.04
C SER A 460 -25.48 2.13 -7.41
N PHE A 461 -24.39 2.26 -8.14
CA PHE A 461 -23.26 3.10 -7.73
C PHE A 461 -23.63 4.58 -7.57
N THR A 462 -24.57 5.10 -8.38
CA THR A 462 -25.04 6.48 -8.26
C THR A 462 -25.71 6.70 -6.91
N THR A 463 -26.60 5.79 -6.52
CA THR A 463 -27.28 5.83 -5.22
C THR A 463 -26.28 5.68 -4.07
N TRP A 464 -25.33 4.74 -4.18
CA TRP A 464 -24.28 4.57 -3.19
C TRP A 464 -23.45 5.86 -3.04
N PHE A 465 -23.10 6.52 -4.15
CA PHE A 465 -22.32 7.75 -4.13
C PHE A 465 -23.06 8.92 -3.46
N LEU A 466 -24.38 9.03 -3.66
CA LEU A 466 -25.20 10.02 -2.96
C LEU A 466 -25.19 9.78 -1.44
N TYR A 467 -25.35 8.54 -1.00
CA TYR A 467 -25.22 8.21 0.42
C TYR A 467 -23.80 8.46 0.95
N ALA A 468 -22.78 8.21 0.15
CA ALA A 468 -21.39 8.47 0.53
C ALA A 468 -21.14 9.98 0.75
N ILE A 469 -21.68 10.84 -0.12
CA ILE A 469 -21.62 12.30 0.08
C ILE A 469 -22.36 12.68 1.36
N GLY A 470 -23.60 12.21 1.56
CA GLY A 470 -24.40 12.50 2.75
C GLY A 470 -23.70 12.07 4.03
N MET A 471 -23.17 10.83 4.07
CA MET A 471 -22.42 10.33 5.22
C MET A 471 -21.11 11.09 5.43
N GLY A 472 -20.43 11.47 4.35
CA GLY A 472 -19.22 12.30 4.41
C GLY A 472 -19.49 13.65 5.05
N LEU A 473 -20.50 14.38 4.58
CA LEU A 473 -20.89 15.68 5.14
C LEU A 473 -21.29 15.57 6.61
N THR A 474 -22.10 14.56 6.96
CA THR A 474 -22.51 14.28 8.34
C THR A 474 -21.31 13.98 9.23
N SER A 475 -20.39 13.13 8.77
CA SER A 475 -19.18 12.77 9.52
C SER A 475 -18.27 13.98 9.71
N VAL A 476 -18.07 14.80 8.66
CA VAL A 476 -17.30 16.05 8.77
C VAL A 476 -17.94 16.95 9.81
N PHE A 477 -19.27 17.17 9.74
CA PHE A 477 -19.95 18.04 10.69
C PHE A 477 -19.76 17.58 12.13
N PHE A 478 -20.13 16.34 12.47
CA PHE A 478 -20.08 15.86 13.86
C PHE A 478 -18.65 15.73 14.38
N VAL A 479 -17.72 15.17 13.61
CA VAL A 479 -16.32 15.01 14.05
C VAL A 479 -15.67 16.38 14.23
N VAL A 480 -15.86 17.31 13.31
CA VAL A 480 -15.28 18.67 13.43
C VAL A 480 -15.90 19.43 14.60
N VAL A 481 -17.22 19.40 14.75
CA VAL A 481 -17.91 20.12 15.85
C VAL A 481 -17.46 19.58 17.21
N ILE A 482 -17.43 18.26 17.41
CA ILE A 482 -17.00 17.66 18.68
C ILE A 482 -15.54 17.99 18.98
N ASN A 483 -14.67 17.92 17.98
CA ASN A 483 -13.25 18.27 18.16
C ASN A 483 -13.07 19.77 18.43
N TYR A 484 -13.86 20.65 17.80
CA TYR A 484 -13.85 22.09 18.06
C TYR A 484 -14.34 22.42 19.50
N VAL A 485 -15.43 21.82 19.94
CA VAL A 485 -16.00 22.08 21.28
C VAL A 485 -15.05 21.62 22.40
N VAL A 486 -14.38 20.49 22.21
CA VAL A 486 -13.55 19.88 23.27
C VAL A 486 -12.11 20.43 23.27
N GLU A 487 -11.55 20.74 22.09
CA GLU A 487 -10.18 21.26 21.94
C GLU A 487 -10.18 22.54 21.06
N PRO A 488 -10.81 23.65 21.47
CA PRO A 488 -10.92 24.86 20.65
C PRO A 488 -9.58 25.49 20.30
N ASP A 489 -8.60 25.44 21.21
CA ASP A 489 -7.27 26.01 20.97
C ASP A 489 -6.51 25.31 19.84
N GLU A 490 -6.54 23.98 19.80
CA GLU A 490 -5.92 23.21 18.72
C GLU A 490 -6.60 23.46 17.37
N PHE A 491 -7.93 23.59 17.37
CA PHE A 491 -8.68 23.90 16.18
C PHE A 491 -8.35 25.30 15.63
N MET A 492 -8.27 26.30 16.49
CA MET A 492 -7.91 27.67 16.10
C MET A 492 -6.48 27.76 15.56
N GLN A 493 -5.51 27.06 16.20
CA GLN A 493 -4.16 26.95 15.68
C GLN A 493 -4.11 26.32 14.29
N LEU A 494 -4.87 25.24 14.06
CA LEU A 494 -4.99 24.60 12.76
C LEU A 494 -5.56 25.57 11.71
N ARG A 495 -6.63 26.26 12.04
CA ARG A 495 -7.27 27.27 11.18
C ARG A 495 -6.30 28.39 10.78
N HIS A 496 -5.53 28.92 11.72
CA HIS A 496 -4.50 29.94 11.43
C HIS A 496 -3.44 29.42 10.47
N ARG A 497 -2.91 28.20 10.69
CA ARG A 497 -1.92 27.58 9.79
C ARG A 497 -2.48 27.37 8.37
N VAL A 498 -3.70 26.88 8.24
CA VAL A 498 -4.34 26.70 6.93
C VAL A 498 -4.53 28.04 6.22
N ASN A 499 -4.99 29.07 6.93
CA ASN A 499 -5.13 30.41 6.35
C ASN A 499 -3.79 31.01 5.89
N ASP A 500 -2.70 30.78 6.63
CA ASP A 500 -1.36 31.23 6.25
C ASP A 500 -0.81 30.54 5.02
N ILE A 501 -1.18 29.26 4.81
CA ILE A 501 -0.82 28.50 3.59
C ILE A 501 -1.60 28.99 2.37
N ILE A 502 -2.90 29.30 2.54
CA ILE A 502 -3.76 29.77 1.43
C ILE A 502 -3.40 31.21 1.00
N LYS A 503 -2.88 32.02 1.92
CA LYS A 503 -2.48 33.42 1.65
C LYS A 503 -1.11 33.56 1.00
N LYS A 504 -0.30 32.51 0.98
CA LYS A 504 1.00 32.40 0.29
C LYS A 504 0.85 31.76 -1.10
#